data_98be5cff7f5fd780e506d12cd9b26af2
#
_entry.id   98be5cff7f5fd780e506d12cd9b26af2
#
_cell.length_a   1.000
_cell.length_b   1.000
_cell.length_c   1.000
_cell.angle_alpha   90.00
_cell.angle_beta   90.00
_cell.angle_gamma   90.00
#
_symmetry.space_group_name_H-M   'P 1'
#
loop_
_entity.id
_entity.type
_entity.pdbx_description
1 polymer ?
#
loop_
_entity_poly.entity_id
_entity_poly.type
_entity_poly.pdbx_seq_one_letter_code
_entity_poly.pdbx_strand_id
1 'polypeptide(L)'
;MTARTLSGGCQCGAVRFRVTGNPGTSSVCHCRMCQKASAAPFLALVGPGEKPVEWTRGAPAWFQSSSAARRGFCAACGTPLAYDAPDGLALTVIAFDDPDAVAPTIAYGVEGKRPWCDAVPDLP
;
A
#
# COMPACT_ATOMS: atom_id res chain seq x y z
N MET A 1 3.80 19.56 -20.92
CA MET A 1 3.91 19.33 -19.48
C MET A 1 4.21 17.85 -19.21
N THR A 2 5.26 17.59 -18.44
CA THR A 2 5.65 16.22 -18.11
C THR A 2 4.75 15.67 -17.03
N ALA A 3 4.22 14.46 -17.23
CA ALA A 3 3.43 13.81 -16.21
C ALA A 3 4.31 13.45 -14.99
N ARG A 4 3.73 13.58 -13.81
CA ARG A 4 4.38 13.17 -12.57
C ARG A 4 4.64 11.66 -12.61
N THR A 5 5.82 11.25 -12.16
CA THR A 5 6.20 9.83 -12.07
C THR A 5 6.70 9.52 -10.67
N LEU A 6 6.11 8.50 -10.06
CA LEU A 6 6.50 8.00 -8.75
C LEU A 6 6.88 6.52 -8.89
N SER A 7 7.94 6.13 -8.21
CA SER A 7 8.45 4.76 -8.25
C SER A 7 8.51 4.17 -6.86
N GLY A 8 8.54 2.85 -6.79
CA GLY A 8 8.69 2.13 -5.54
C GLY A 8 8.95 0.67 -5.77
N GLY A 9 8.93 -0.10 -4.70
CA GLY A 9 9.15 -1.53 -4.76
C GLY A 9 9.38 -2.16 -3.40
N CYS A 10 9.77 -3.42 -3.41
CA CYS A 10 10.01 -4.19 -2.20
C CYS A 10 11.39 -3.92 -1.62
N GLN A 11 11.58 -4.36 -0.37
CA GLN A 11 12.82 -4.15 0.35
C GLN A 11 14.04 -4.75 -0.36
N CYS A 12 13.91 -5.94 -0.96
CA CYS A 12 15.03 -6.60 -1.62
C CYS A 12 15.26 -6.13 -3.06
N GLY A 13 14.34 -5.35 -3.63
CA GLY A 13 14.47 -4.83 -4.98
C GLY A 13 14.03 -5.77 -6.09
N ALA A 14 13.57 -6.99 -5.76
CA ALA A 14 13.14 -7.95 -6.78
C ALA A 14 11.89 -7.51 -7.51
N VAL A 15 11.02 -6.72 -6.86
CA VAL A 15 9.79 -6.19 -7.46
C VAL A 15 9.86 -4.66 -7.41
N ARG A 16 9.68 -4.04 -8.58
CA ARG A 16 9.65 -2.58 -8.71
C ARG A 16 8.43 -2.16 -9.50
N PHE A 17 7.90 -0.98 -9.18
CA PHE A 17 6.75 -0.42 -9.90
C PHE A 17 6.94 1.06 -10.20
N ARG A 18 6.11 1.55 -11.12
CA ARG A 18 6.05 2.97 -11.47
C ARG A 18 4.60 3.38 -11.64
N VAL A 19 4.27 4.54 -11.10
CA VAL A 19 2.96 5.19 -11.23
C VAL A 19 3.16 6.50 -11.98
N THR A 20 2.44 6.69 -13.09
CA THR A 20 2.51 7.90 -13.88
C THR A 20 1.20 8.67 -13.76
N GLY A 21 1.28 9.99 -13.66
CA GLY A 21 0.11 10.84 -13.45
C GLY A 21 -0.26 10.95 -11.97
N ASN A 22 -1.45 11.45 -11.69
CA ASN A 22 -1.90 11.62 -10.31
C ASN A 22 -2.27 10.26 -9.70
N PRO A 23 -1.76 9.95 -8.51
CA PRO A 23 -2.21 8.76 -7.78
C PRO A 23 -3.63 8.99 -7.26
N GLY A 24 -4.27 7.90 -6.82
CA GLY A 24 -5.58 7.99 -6.20
C GLY A 24 -5.51 8.50 -4.76
N THR A 25 -6.62 8.36 -4.06
CA THR A 25 -6.70 8.74 -2.64
C THR A 25 -5.80 7.85 -1.80
N SER A 26 -5.02 8.46 -0.92
CA SER A 26 -4.16 7.75 0.00
C SER A 26 -4.84 7.69 1.37
N SER A 27 -4.86 6.50 1.96
CA SER A 27 -5.60 6.22 3.19
C SER A 27 -4.85 5.26 4.09
N VAL A 28 -5.24 5.23 5.37
CA VAL A 28 -4.86 4.17 6.28
C VAL A 28 -6.10 3.34 6.60
N CYS A 29 -5.91 2.03 6.75
CA CYS A 29 -6.97 1.12 7.15
C CYS A 29 -6.59 0.40 8.44
N HIS A 30 -7.45 0.53 9.45
CA HIS A 30 -7.23 -0.05 10.77
C HIS A 30 -7.92 -1.41 10.96
N CYS A 31 -8.55 -1.98 9.93
CA CYS A 31 -9.23 -3.26 10.09
C CYS A 31 -8.24 -4.38 10.40
N ARG A 32 -8.74 -5.46 11.03
CA ARG A 32 -7.86 -6.57 11.45
C ARG A 32 -7.16 -7.25 10.30
N MET A 33 -7.81 -7.34 9.12
CA MET A 33 -7.16 -7.93 7.93
C MET A 33 -5.97 -7.09 7.48
N CYS A 34 -6.14 -5.77 7.44
CA CYS A 34 -5.06 -4.86 7.09
C CYS A 34 -3.94 -4.86 8.12
N GLN A 35 -4.29 -4.95 9.41
CA GLN A 35 -3.31 -5.09 10.49
C GLN A 35 -2.46 -6.36 10.30
N LYS A 36 -3.12 -7.48 10.02
CA LYS A 36 -2.39 -8.75 9.80
C LYS A 36 -1.56 -8.72 8.53
N ALA A 37 -2.09 -8.12 7.47
CA ALA A 37 -1.36 -8.03 6.19
C ALA A 37 -0.10 -7.18 6.31
N SER A 38 -0.10 -6.16 7.16
CA SER A 38 1.03 -5.27 7.36
C SER A 38 1.89 -5.64 8.57
N ALA A 39 1.38 -6.51 9.45
CA ALA A 39 1.97 -6.79 10.77
C ALA A 39 2.20 -5.50 11.56
N ALA A 40 1.27 -4.55 11.45
CA ALA A 40 1.35 -3.22 12.04
C ALA A 40 -0.05 -2.76 12.45
N PRO A 41 -0.19 -1.66 13.21
CA PRO A 41 -1.51 -1.21 13.67
C PRO A 41 -2.44 -0.76 12.55
N PHE A 42 -1.92 -0.51 11.35
CA PHE A 42 -2.71 -0.17 10.16
C PHE A 42 -1.91 -0.47 8.92
N LEU A 43 -2.59 -0.44 7.78
CA LEU A 43 -1.96 -0.51 6.46
C LEU A 43 -2.28 0.77 5.70
N ALA A 44 -1.26 1.43 5.16
CA ALA A 44 -1.45 2.62 4.35
C ALA A 44 -1.44 2.24 2.87
N LEU A 45 -2.48 2.66 2.15
CA LEU A 45 -2.67 2.34 0.73
C LEU A 45 -2.98 3.61 -0.05
N VAL A 46 -2.45 3.70 -1.26
CA VAL A 46 -2.88 4.72 -2.21
C VAL A 46 -3.68 4.02 -3.31
N GLY A 47 -4.89 4.50 -3.52
CA GLY A 47 -5.85 3.89 -4.43
C GLY A 47 -5.47 4.03 -5.89
N PRO A 48 -6.29 3.46 -6.79
CA PRO A 48 -6.02 3.55 -8.22
C PRO A 48 -5.91 4.99 -8.69
N GLY A 49 -4.87 5.28 -9.45
CA GLY A 49 -4.63 6.60 -10.02
C GLY A 49 -5.19 6.72 -11.43
N GLU A 50 -4.73 7.75 -12.14
CA GLU A 50 -5.17 8.04 -13.51
C GLU A 50 -4.80 6.95 -14.50
N LYS A 51 -3.67 6.27 -14.27
CA LYS A 51 -3.11 5.28 -15.19
C LYS A 51 -2.81 3.98 -14.46
N PRO A 52 -2.79 2.86 -15.19
CA PRO A 52 -2.40 1.57 -14.61
C PRO A 52 -0.99 1.61 -14.04
N VAL A 53 -0.77 0.82 -12.98
CA VAL A 53 0.56 0.61 -12.41
C VAL A 53 1.40 -0.17 -13.40
N GLU A 54 2.65 0.24 -13.56
CA GLU A 54 3.61 -0.48 -14.37
C GLU A 54 4.58 -1.21 -13.46
N TRP A 55 4.66 -2.53 -13.60
CA TRP A 55 5.65 -3.34 -12.87
C TRP A 55 6.93 -3.33 -13.69
N THR A 56 7.91 -2.56 -13.25
CA THR A 56 9.15 -2.33 -14.00
C THR A 56 10.20 -3.41 -13.77
N ARG A 57 10.05 -4.20 -12.71
CA ARG A 57 10.89 -5.36 -12.42
C ARG A 57 10.08 -6.36 -11.65
N GLY A 58 10.12 -7.64 -12.05
CA GLY A 58 9.42 -8.70 -11.36
C GLY A 58 7.91 -8.49 -11.31
N ALA A 59 7.27 -9.25 -10.45
CA ALA A 59 5.83 -9.15 -10.23
C ALA A 59 5.51 -9.62 -8.82
N PRO A 60 4.41 -9.12 -8.20
CA PRO A 60 4.01 -9.62 -6.88
C PRO A 60 3.56 -11.07 -6.95
N ALA A 61 3.72 -11.78 -5.85
CA ALA A 61 2.93 -12.97 -5.56
C ALA A 61 1.61 -12.52 -4.95
N TRP A 62 0.57 -13.34 -5.06
CA TRP A 62 -0.78 -12.95 -4.67
C TRP A 62 -1.39 -13.90 -3.66
N PHE A 63 -2.04 -13.33 -2.65
CA PHE A 63 -2.84 -14.06 -1.67
C PHE A 63 -4.29 -13.60 -1.77
N GLN A 64 -5.22 -14.54 -1.96
CA GLN A 64 -6.65 -14.23 -2.00
C GLN A 64 -7.11 -13.92 -0.59
N SER A 65 -7.22 -12.64 -0.28
CA SER A 65 -7.51 -12.13 1.07
C SER A 65 -8.98 -12.27 1.44
N SER A 66 -9.87 -12.12 0.45
CA SER A 66 -11.30 -12.27 0.62
C SER A 66 -11.91 -12.71 -0.71
N SER A 67 -13.24 -12.90 -0.75
CA SER A 67 -13.92 -13.21 -2.00
C SER A 67 -13.81 -12.08 -3.03
N ALA A 68 -13.54 -10.85 -2.58
CA ALA A 68 -13.53 -9.67 -3.45
C ALA A 68 -12.13 -9.15 -3.76
N ALA A 69 -11.11 -9.51 -2.97
CA ALA A 69 -9.81 -8.86 -3.08
C ALA A 69 -8.65 -9.81 -2.84
N ARG A 70 -7.53 -9.49 -3.48
CA ARG A 70 -6.27 -10.19 -3.27
C ARG A 70 -5.18 -9.19 -2.90
N ARG A 71 -4.16 -9.67 -2.21
CA ARG A 71 -3.04 -8.85 -1.76
C ARG A 71 -1.76 -9.32 -2.41
N GLY A 72 -0.99 -8.35 -2.92
CA GLY A 72 0.28 -8.60 -3.59
C GLY A 72 1.45 -8.34 -2.65
N PHE A 73 2.45 -9.19 -2.72
CA PHE A 73 3.65 -9.08 -1.89
C PHE A 73 4.84 -9.65 -2.64
N CYS A 74 6.05 -9.29 -2.20
CA CYS A 74 7.26 -9.86 -2.78
C CYS A 74 7.45 -11.29 -2.28
N ALA A 75 7.55 -12.26 -3.19
CA ALA A 75 7.75 -13.65 -2.82
C ALA A 75 9.12 -13.89 -2.16
N ALA A 76 10.11 -13.03 -2.42
CA ALA A 76 11.45 -13.18 -1.90
C ALA A 76 11.65 -12.55 -0.52
N CYS A 77 11.11 -11.33 -0.30
CA CYS A 77 11.34 -10.61 0.98
C CYS A 77 10.07 -10.35 1.78
N GLY A 78 8.89 -10.63 1.22
CA GLY A 78 7.63 -10.50 1.94
C GLY A 78 7.04 -9.10 1.99
N THR A 79 7.68 -8.07 1.44
CA THR A 79 7.13 -6.70 1.48
C THR A 79 5.73 -6.66 0.90
N PRO A 80 4.71 -6.17 1.65
CA PRO A 80 3.39 -5.93 1.09
C PRO A 80 3.46 -4.84 0.02
N LEU A 81 2.86 -5.08 -1.14
CA LEU A 81 2.97 -4.17 -2.28
C LEU A 81 1.64 -3.64 -2.79
N ALA A 82 0.60 -4.49 -2.79
CA ALA A 82 -0.62 -4.15 -3.52
C ALA A 82 -1.86 -4.74 -2.88
N TYR A 83 -2.99 -4.08 -3.16
CA TYR A 83 -4.32 -4.55 -2.80
C TYR A 83 -5.18 -4.40 -4.04
N ASP A 84 -5.59 -5.52 -4.62
CA ASP A 84 -6.35 -5.56 -5.86
C ASP A 84 -7.80 -5.93 -5.55
N ALA A 85 -8.70 -4.97 -5.76
CA ALA A 85 -10.12 -5.09 -5.47
C ALA A 85 -10.93 -4.67 -6.70
N PRO A 86 -12.27 -4.85 -6.70
CA PRO A 86 -13.09 -4.53 -7.87
C PRO A 86 -12.96 -3.09 -8.37
N ASP A 87 -12.66 -2.14 -7.49
CA ASP A 87 -12.49 -0.73 -7.85
C ASP A 87 -11.09 -0.41 -8.36
N GLY A 88 -10.18 -1.38 -8.38
CA GLY A 88 -8.86 -1.24 -8.94
C GLY A 88 -7.74 -1.65 -8.01
N LEU A 89 -6.51 -1.40 -8.45
CA LEU A 89 -5.28 -1.77 -7.76
C LEU A 89 -4.79 -0.62 -6.91
N ALA A 90 -4.69 -0.84 -5.61
CA ALA A 90 -4.03 0.08 -4.68
C ALA A 90 -2.62 -0.41 -4.39
N LEU A 91 -1.71 0.52 -4.11
CA LEU A 91 -0.33 0.21 -3.74
C LEU A 91 -0.09 0.62 -2.29
N THR A 92 0.84 -0.06 -1.62
CA THR A 92 1.19 0.30 -0.26
C THR A 92 2.03 1.57 -0.26
N VAL A 93 1.67 2.52 0.60
CA VAL A 93 2.31 3.83 0.67
C VAL A 93 3.81 3.70 0.97
N ILE A 94 4.16 2.85 1.95
CA ILE A 94 5.55 2.73 2.40
C ILE A 94 6.44 2.03 1.37
N ALA A 95 5.88 1.34 0.38
CA ALA A 95 6.66 0.76 -0.71
C ALA A 95 7.14 1.79 -1.73
N PHE A 96 6.58 3.00 -1.74
CA PHE A 96 7.08 4.09 -2.60
C PHE A 96 8.46 4.54 -2.12
N ASP A 97 9.32 4.91 -3.06
CA ASP A 97 10.66 5.43 -2.73
C ASP A 97 10.58 6.73 -1.93
N ASP A 98 9.56 7.55 -2.22
CA ASP A 98 9.23 8.73 -1.43
C ASP A 98 7.81 8.56 -0.88
N PRO A 99 7.64 7.94 0.29
CA PRO A 99 6.30 7.72 0.86
C PRO A 99 5.55 9.02 1.15
N ASP A 100 6.26 10.09 1.45
CA ASP A 100 5.64 11.37 1.77
C ASP A 100 4.94 11.99 0.56
N ALA A 101 5.33 11.60 -0.65
CA ALA A 101 4.67 12.04 -1.88
C ALA A 101 3.23 11.53 -1.99
N VAL A 102 2.90 10.46 -1.25
CA VAL A 102 1.56 9.84 -1.24
C VAL A 102 1.04 9.72 0.19
N ALA A 103 1.32 10.71 1.03
CA ALA A 103 0.92 10.69 2.44
C ALA A 103 -0.59 10.51 2.58
N PRO A 104 -1.05 9.64 3.52
CA PRO A 104 -2.48 9.42 3.72
C PRO A 104 -3.21 10.67 4.19
N THR A 105 -4.45 10.80 3.72
CA THR A 105 -5.32 11.92 4.07
C THR A 105 -6.64 11.49 4.71
N ILE A 106 -6.93 10.18 4.76
CA ILE A 106 -8.19 9.67 5.29
C ILE A 106 -7.93 8.33 5.99
N ALA A 107 -8.76 7.98 6.96
CA ALA A 107 -8.67 6.72 7.69
C ALA A 107 -9.95 5.93 7.54
N TYR A 108 -9.80 4.62 7.33
CA TYR A 108 -10.89 3.64 7.27
C TYR A 108 -10.75 2.63 8.39
N GLY A 109 -11.86 1.96 8.72
CA GLY A 109 -11.87 0.88 9.71
C GLY A 109 -11.46 1.34 11.10
N VAL A 110 -11.77 2.59 11.45
CA VAL A 110 -11.34 3.20 12.72
C VAL A 110 -11.89 2.48 13.95
N GLU A 111 -12.98 1.75 13.81
CA GLU A 111 -13.53 0.90 14.87
C GLU A 111 -12.57 -0.23 15.25
N GLY A 112 -11.66 -0.60 14.36
CA GLY A 112 -10.62 -1.59 14.61
C GLY A 112 -9.30 -1.02 15.11
N LYS A 113 -9.21 0.29 15.24
CA LYS A 113 -7.99 0.97 15.68
C LYS A 113 -7.53 0.46 17.03
N ARG A 114 -6.24 0.13 17.15
CA ARG A 114 -5.70 -0.35 18.42
C ARG A 114 -5.65 0.79 19.43
N PRO A 115 -6.06 0.51 20.69
CA PRO A 115 -6.09 1.56 21.71
C PRO A 115 -4.75 2.25 21.93
N TRP A 116 -3.63 1.54 21.69
CA TRP A 116 -2.28 2.07 21.92
C TRP A 116 -1.68 2.76 20.68
N CYS A 117 -2.40 2.77 19.54
CA CYS A 117 -1.86 3.29 18.27
C CYS A 117 -1.46 4.77 18.37
N ASP A 118 -2.29 5.59 19.00
CA ASP A 118 -2.02 7.03 19.12
C ASP A 118 -0.88 7.34 20.10
N ALA A 119 -0.54 6.43 20.97
CA ALA A 119 0.51 6.62 21.95
C ALA A 119 1.90 6.27 21.42
N VAL A 120 1.98 5.61 20.25
CA VAL A 120 3.25 5.13 19.71
C VAL A 120 4.30 6.24 19.58
N PRO A 121 3.99 7.46 19.06
CA PRO A 121 5.00 8.51 18.97
C PRO A 121 5.57 8.97 20.31
N ASP A 122 4.87 8.71 21.40
CA ASP A 122 5.25 9.18 22.75
C ASP A 122 5.93 8.09 23.58
N LEU A 123 6.16 6.92 23.00
CA LEU A 123 6.89 5.85 23.68
C LEU A 123 8.35 6.25 23.89
N PRO A 124 8.96 5.89 25.08
CA PRO A 124 10.36 6.22 25.35
C PRO A 124 11.34 5.49 24.44
#